data_c61242b64dbc067a23f7e914e65a8b9a
#
_entry.id   c61242b64dbc067a23f7e914e65a8b9a
#
_cell.length_a   1.000
_cell.length_b   1.000
_cell.length_c   1.000
_cell.angle_alpha   90.00
_cell.angle_beta   90.00
_cell.angle_gamma   90.00
#
_symmetry.space_group_name_H-M   'P 1'
#
loop_
_entity.id
_entity.type
_entity.pdbx_description
1 polymer ?
#
loop_
_entity_poly.entity_id
_entity_poly.type
_entity_poly.pdbx_seq_one_letter_code
_entity_poly.pdbx_strand_id
1 'polypeptide(L)'
;VNQKELEPFSYGLTNTFLKNITELPKSIRVLKKTMHDLDKQLMGRFDILLTPVTSIITPEIGYLSPLLSSKEIMKRASMYSPFAGMQNVSGVPALALPMGKDSRGMPVGLQFAAGMGQDALLLELAYEIEAAQPWTHLYEV
;
A
#
# COMPACT_ATOMS: atom_id res chain seq x y z
N VAL A 1 -0.89 -26.01 -11.23
CA VAL A 1 0.31 -25.28 -10.75
C VAL A 1 1.17 -26.29 -10.00
N ASN A 2 2.45 -26.39 -10.37
CA ASN A 2 3.39 -27.27 -9.71
C ASN A 2 3.72 -26.69 -8.30
N GLN A 3 3.23 -27.34 -7.26
CA GLN A 3 3.37 -26.88 -5.89
C GLN A 3 4.83 -26.79 -5.41
N LYS A 4 5.75 -27.55 -6.03
CA LYS A 4 7.17 -27.55 -5.69
C LYS A 4 7.90 -26.29 -6.17
N GLU A 5 7.31 -25.54 -7.08
CA GLU A 5 7.85 -24.28 -7.63
C GLU A 5 7.29 -23.03 -6.93
N LEU A 6 6.35 -23.21 -5.98
CA LEU A 6 5.79 -22.10 -5.22
C LEU A 6 6.70 -21.70 -4.06
N GLU A 7 6.87 -20.42 -3.87
CA GLU A 7 7.55 -19.88 -2.69
C GLU A 7 6.83 -20.26 -1.39
N PRO A 8 7.55 -20.46 -0.29
CA PRO A 8 6.97 -20.77 1.03
C PRO A 8 5.89 -19.77 1.46
N PHE A 9 6.02 -18.51 1.07
CA PHE A 9 5.04 -17.47 1.35
C PHE A 9 3.69 -17.74 0.69
N SER A 10 3.68 -18.05 -0.63
CA SER A 10 2.46 -18.38 -1.38
C SER A 10 1.75 -19.60 -0.83
N TYR A 11 2.54 -20.59 -0.41
CA TYR A 11 2.03 -21.80 0.26
C TYR A 11 1.36 -21.48 1.60
N GLY A 12 2.01 -20.62 2.40
CA GLY A 12 1.48 -20.18 3.69
C GLY A 12 0.18 -19.39 3.56
N LEU A 13 0.07 -18.52 2.56
CA LEU A 13 -1.17 -17.78 2.24
C LEU A 13 -2.30 -18.72 1.86
N THR A 14 -2.05 -19.68 0.95
CA THR A 14 -3.04 -20.67 0.52
C THR A 14 -3.56 -21.49 1.70
N ASN A 15 -2.66 -21.99 2.56
CA ASN A 15 -3.05 -22.76 3.73
C ASN A 15 -3.86 -21.90 4.73
N THR A 16 -3.49 -20.65 4.93
CA THR A 16 -4.22 -19.74 5.80
C THR A 16 -5.62 -19.46 5.25
N PHE A 17 -5.74 -19.24 3.93
CA PHE A 17 -7.03 -19.05 3.26
C PHE A 17 -7.93 -20.28 3.43
N LEU A 18 -7.42 -21.47 3.13
CA LEU A 18 -8.19 -22.71 3.23
C LEU A 18 -8.67 -23.01 4.66
N LYS A 19 -7.83 -22.73 5.66
CA LYS A 19 -8.22 -22.86 7.08
C LYS A 19 -9.34 -21.93 7.51
N ASN A 20 -9.45 -20.75 6.86
CA ASN A 20 -10.42 -19.72 7.21
C ASN A 20 -11.51 -19.54 6.15
N ILE A 21 -11.69 -20.49 5.25
CA ILE A 21 -12.63 -20.38 4.12
C ILE A 21 -14.08 -20.14 4.54
N THR A 22 -14.47 -20.63 5.71
CA THR A 22 -15.79 -20.42 6.30
C THR A 22 -16.06 -18.97 6.69
N GLU A 23 -14.99 -18.18 6.96
CA GLU A 23 -15.09 -16.76 7.28
C GLU A 23 -15.18 -15.87 6.02
N LEU A 24 -15.04 -16.45 4.82
CA LEU A 24 -15.02 -15.70 3.56
C LEU A 24 -16.26 -14.81 3.36
N PRO A 25 -17.52 -15.28 3.60
CA PRO A 25 -18.69 -14.42 3.42
C PRO A 25 -18.70 -13.22 4.36
N LYS A 26 -18.24 -13.41 5.60
CA LYS A 26 -18.09 -12.34 6.60
C LYS A 26 -17.01 -11.35 6.17
N SER A 27 -15.87 -11.84 5.72
CA SER A 27 -14.77 -11.01 5.23
C SER A 27 -15.18 -10.15 4.04
N ILE A 28 -15.89 -10.70 3.06
CA ILE A 28 -16.42 -9.96 1.91
C ILE A 28 -17.39 -8.85 2.36
N ARG A 29 -18.25 -9.14 3.34
CA ARG A 29 -19.17 -8.13 3.88
C ARG A 29 -18.41 -6.99 4.56
N VAL A 30 -17.39 -7.30 5.35
CA VAL A 30 -16.53 -6.29 6.01
C VAL A 30 -15.82 -5.45 4.97
N LEU A 31 -15.22 -6.06 3.94
CA LEU A 31 -14.55 -5.34 2.86
C LEU A 31 -15.50 -4.36 2.15
N LYS A 32 -16.69 -4.83 1.74
CA LYS A 32 -17.71 -3.97 1.10
C LYS A 32 -18.14 -2.81 1.98
N LYS A 33 -18.28 -3.05 3.29
CA LYS A 33 -18.60 -1.99 4.24
C LYS A 33 -17.45 -0.99 4.35
N THR A 34 -16.22 -1.45 4.45
CA THR A 34 -15.03 -0.58 4.52
C THR A 34 -14.91 0.33 3.29
N MET A 35 -15.16 -0.21 2.08
CA MET A 35 -15.19 0.60 0.85
C MET A 35 -16.20 1.75 0.95
N HIS A 36 -17.42 1.43 1.32
CA HIS A 36 -18.50 2.43 1.44
C HIS A 36 -18.21 3.46 2.54
N ASP A 37 -17.75 2.99 3.70
CA ASP A 37 -17.50 3.85 4.86
C ASP A 37 -16.31 4.80 4.61
N LEU A 38 -15.25 4.34 3.91
CA LEU A 38 -14.10 5.17 3.57
C LEU A 38 -14.51 6.33 2.66
N ASP A 39 -15.21 6.03 1.57
CA ASP A 39 -15.65 7.06 0.62
C ASP A 39 -16.56 8.09 1.30
N LYS A 40 -17.56 7.61 2.06
CA LYS A 40 -18.53 8.48 2.71
C LYS A 40 -17.99 9.28 3.90
N GLN A 41 -17.16 8.67 4.74
CA GLN A 41 -16.73 9.27 6.01
C GLN A 41 -15.46 10.11 5.87
N LEU A 42 -14.54 9.72 5.00
CA LEU A 42 -13.29 10.45 4.76
C LEU A 42 -13.41 11.36 3.54
N MET A 43 -13.72 10.80 2.39
CA MET A 43 -13.73 11.56 1.13
C MET A 43 -14.93 12.52 1.01
N GLY A 44 -16.00 12.31 1.76
CA GLY A 44 -17.10 13.29 1.89
C GLY A 44 -16.76 14.51 2.76
N ARG A 45 -15.56 14.53 3.40
CA ARG A 45 -15.11 15.62 4.28
C ARG A 45 -13.78 16.24 3.83
N PHE A 46 -12.98 15.50 3.09
CA PHE A 46 -11.65 15.88 2.65
C PHE A 46 -11.51 15.53 1.17
N ASP A 47 -10.84 16.37 0.42
CA ASP A 47 -10.56 16.13 -1.00
C ASP A 47 -9.45 15.09 -1.17
N ILE A 48 -8.44 15.13 -0.29
CA ILE A 48 -7.26 14.27 -0.33
C ILE A 48 -6.97 13.68 1.05
N LEU A 49 -6.68 12.39 1.07
CA LEU A 49 -6.11 11.68 2.21
C LEU A 49 -4.60 11.50 2.00
N LEU A 50 -3.81 12.05 2.92
CA LEU A 50 -2.36 11.93 2.92
C LEU A 50 -1.88 10.90 3.93
N THR A 51 -1.06 9.94 3.48
CA THR A 51 -0.41 8.95 4.34
C THR A 51 1.04 8.73 3.91
N PRO A 52 1.91 8.19 4.77
CA PRO A 52 3.19 7.66 4.30
C PRO A 52 2.95 6.47 3.34
N VAL A 53 3.86 6.24 2.39
CA VAL A 53 3.86 5.00 1.58
C VAL A 53 4.26 3.82 2.45
N THR A 54 5.30 4.01 3.28
CA THR A 54 5.81 3.00 4.21
C THR A 54 5.85 3.55 5.63
N SER A 55 5.61 2.70 6.62
CA SER A 55 5.60 3.11 8.04
C SER A 55 6.98 3.10 8.70
N ILE A 56 7.96 2.57 8.03
CA ILE A 56 9.36 2.52 8.46
C ILE A 56 10.26 3.06 7.36
N ILE A 57 11.45 3.51 7.74
CA ILE A 57 12.51 3.88 6.80
C ILE A 57 12.89 2.68 5.93
N THR A 58 13.48 2.95 4.75
CA THR A 58 13.92 1.90 3.82
C THR A 58 14.74 0.84 4.54
N PRO A 59 14.27 -0.41 4.62
CA PRO A 59 14.96 -1.47 5.35
C PRO A 59 16.15 -1.99 4.55
N GLU A 60 17.01 -2.73 5.22
CA GLU A 60 18.12 -3.44 4.57
C GLU A 60 17.62 -4.55 3.66
N ILE A 61 18.44 -4.90 2.64
CA ILE A 61 18.20 -6.04 1.76
C ILE A 61 18.05 -7.31 2.61
N GLY A 62 17.02 -8.09 2.32
CA GLY A 62 16.70 -9.31 3.07
C GLY A 62 15.62 -9.14 4.16
N TYR A 63 15.19 -7.92 4.49
CA TYR A 63 14.11 -7.70 5.46
C TYR A 63 12.83 -8.46 5.11
N LEU A 64 12.46 -8.52 3.81
CA LEU A 64 11.34 -9.30 3.28
C LEU A 64 11.84 -10.50 2.45
N SER A 65 12.91 -11.16 2.89
CA SER A 65 13.47 -12.32 2.18
C SER A 65 12.43 -13.43 2.00
N PRO A 66 12.32 -14.03 0.80
CA PRO A 66 11.43 -15.18 0.57
C PRO A 66 11.84 -16.44 1.34
N LEU A 67 13.05 -16.45 1.93
CA LEU A 67 13.53 -17.54 2.79
C LEU A 67 12.95 -17.52 4.20
N LEU A 68 12.30 -16.43 4.59
CA LEU A 68 11.61 -16.32 5.87
C LEU A 68 10.31 -17.14 5.86
N SER A 69 9.83 -17.49 7.06
CA SER A 69 8.52 -18.14 7.17
C SER A 69 7.41 -17.19 6.67
N SER A 70 6.35 -17.76 6.10
CA SER A 70 5.19 -16.99 5.63
C SER A 70 4.59 -16.09 6.72
N LYS A 71 4.59 -16.56 7.98
CA LYS A 71 4.11 -15.79 9.13
C LYS A 71 4.99 -14.56 9.38
N GLU A 72 6.31 -14.72 9.31
CA GLU A 72 7.25 -13.62 9.52
C GLU A 72 7.21 -12.60 8.38
N ILE A 73 7.12 -13.08 7.13
CA ILE A 73 6.96 -12.18 5.96
C ILE A 73 5.67 -11.38 6.10
N MET A 74 4.53 -12.01 6.42
CA MET A 74 3.26 -11.32 6.61
C MET A 74 3.34 -10.26 7.70
N LYS A 75 3.95 -10.58 8.82
CA LYS A 75 4.16 -9.64 9.92
C LYS A 75 4.99 -8.43 9.47
N ARG A 76 6.13 -8.67 8.82
CA ARG A 76 7.02 -7.60 8.35
C ARG A 76 6.39 -6.78 7.24
N ALA A 77 5.71 -7.41 6.29
CA ALA A 77 5.02 -6.71 5.20
C ALA A 77 3.89 -5.81 5.74
N SER A 78 3.09 -6.32 6.68
CA SER A 78 2.04 -5.54 7.33
C SER A 78 2.57 -4.35 8.13
N MET A 79 3.75 -4.49 8.74
CA MET A 79 4.42 -3.39 9.43
C MET A 79 5.06 -2.41 8.43
N TYR A 80 5.59 -2.91 7.32
CA TYR A 80 6.26 -2.09 6.31
C TYR A 80 5.28 -1.21 5.52
N SER A 81 4.18 -1.77 5.03
CA SER A 81 3.22 -1.07 4.18
C SER A 81 1.76 -1.22 4.68
N PRO A 82 1.42 -0.62 5.83
CA PRO A 82 0.08 -0.75 6.40
C PRO A 82 -0.98 0.08 5.68
N PHE A 83 -0.57 1.17 4.99
CA PHE A 83 -1.50 2.16 4.44
C PHE A 83 -2.06 1.76 3.07
N ALA A 84 -1.26 1.17 2.19
CA ALA A 84 -1.66 0.83 0.82
C ALA A 84 -2.79 -0.22 0.75
N GLY A 85 -2.96 -1.03 1.79
CA GLY A 85 -4.04 -2.03 1.87
C GLY A 85 -5.43 -1.41 1.84
N MET A 86 -5.58 -0.22 2.39
CA MET A 86 -6.87 0.48 2.45
C MET A 86 -7.36 0.87 1.05
N GLN A 87 -6.50 1.42 0.20
CA GLN A 87 -6.82 1.81 -1.17
C GLN A 87 -7.10 0.59 -2.04
N ASN A 88 -6.31 -0.48 -1.90
CA ASN A 88 -6.55 -1.76 -2.59
C ASN A 88 -7.92 -2.36 -2.25
N VAL A 89 -8.36 -2.23 -1.00
CA VAL A 89 -9.65 -2.76 -0.55
C VAL A 89 -10.81 -1.85 -0.97
N SER A 90 -10.65 -0.54 -0.84
CA SER A 90 -11.71 0.43 -1.15
C SER A 90 -11.86 0.70 -2.66
N GLY A 91 -10.80 0.50 -3.45
CA GLY A 91 -10.80 0.81 -4.87
C GLY A 91 -10.69 2.30 -5.19
N VAL A 92 -10.48 3.17 -4.18
CA VAL A 92 -10.24 4.59 -4.41
C VAL A 92 -8.89 4.81 -5.08
N PRO A 93 -8.75 5.82 -5.97
CA PRO A 93 -7.49 6.13 -6.61
C PRO A 93 -6.45 6.60 -5.59
N ALA A 94 -5.21 6.22 -5.82
CA ALA A 94 -4.08 6.66 -5.01
C ALA A 94 -2.82 6.84 -5.84
N LEU A 95 -2.01 7.81 -5.45
CA LEU A 95 -0.76 8.20 -6.09
C LEU A 95 0.34 8.30 -5.03
N ALA A 96 1.53 7.78 -5.33
CA ALA A 96 2.70 7.92 -4.48
C ALA A 96 3.72 8.87 -5.14
N LEU A 97 4.19 9.85 -4.36
CA LEU A 97 5.20 10.82 -4.81
C LEU A 97 6.42 10.79 -3.90
N PRO A 98 7.63 11.03 -4.45
CA PRO A 98 8.84 11.20 -3.65
C PRO A 98 8.84 12.59 -3.02
N MET A 99 8.65 12.67 -1.70
CA MET A 99 8.47 13.92 -0.98
C MET A 99 9.68 14.34 -0.12
N GLY A 100 10.75 13.55 -0.16
CA GLY A 100 11.95 13.88 0.61
C GLY A 100 12.96 12.75 0.66
N LYS A 101 13.95 12.91 1.53
CA LYS A 101 14.99 11.91 1.80
C LYS A 101 15.13 11.71 3.30
N ASP A 102 15.44 10.50 3.73
CA ASP A 102 15.80 10.23 5.12
C ASP A 102 17.24 10.70 5.43
N SER A 103 17.69 10.56 6.68
CA SER A 103 19.04 10.95 7.11
C SER A 103 20.17 10.20 6.41
N ARG A 104 19.87 9.11 5.71
CA ARG A 104 20.80 8.31 4.90
C ARG A 104 20.75 8.68 3.41
N GLY A 105 19.91 9.66 3.03
CA GLY A 105 19.68 10.03 1.64
C GLY A 105 18.70 9.15 0.87
N MET A 106 18.06 8.18 1.53
CA MET A 106 17.07 7.30 0.90
C MET A 106 15.75 8.03 0.69
N PRO A 107 15.06 7.81 -0.45
CA PRO A 107 13.82 8.51 -0.75
C PRO A 107 12.70 8.14 0.23
N VAL A 108 11.94 9.15 0.62
CA VAL A 108 10.72 9.02 1.42
C VAL A 108 9.53 9.38 0.56
N GLY A 109 8.60 8.44 0.42
CA GLY A 109 7.38 8.62 -0.36
C GLY A 109 6.18 8.95 0.53
N LEU A 110 5.32 9.84 0.04
CA LEU A 110 3.98 10.05 0.57
C LEU A 110 2.94 9.57 -0.43
N GLN A 111 1.84 9.03 0.10
CA GLN A 111 0.70 8.54 -0.67
C GLN A 111 -0.46 9.51 -0.52
N PHE A 112 -1.00 9.91 -1.65
CA PHE A 112 -2.18 10.76 -1.78
C PHE A 112 -3.32 9.91 -2.31
N ALA A 113 -4.46 9.88 -1.64
CA ALA A 113 -5.65 9.18 -2.09
C ALA A 113 -6.82 10.16 -2.18
N ALA A 114 -7.69 9.98 -3.17
CA ALA A 114 -8.87 10.80 -3.38
C ALA A 114 -10.13 9.94 -3.44
N GLY A 115 -11.30 10.57 -3.51
CA GLY A 115 -12.58 9.88 -3.67
C GLY A 115 -12.66 9.08 -4.97
N MET A 116 -13.60 8.17 -5.05
CA MET A 116 -13.81 7.32 -6.23
C MET A 116 -13.96 8.15 -7.50
N GLY A 117 -13.17 7.84 -8.54
CA GLY A 117 -13.18 8.55 -9.83
C GLY A 117 -12.47 9.90 -9.84
N GLN A 118 -11.79 10.30 -8.77
CA GLN A 118 -11.05 11.56 -8.65
C GLN A 118 -9.57 11.41 -9.08
N ASP A 119 -9.30 10.59 -10.08
CA ASP A 119 -7.94 10.37 -10.62
C ASP A 119 -7.34 11.66 -11.17
N ALA A 120 -8.16 12.48 -11.83
CA ALA A 120 -7.74 13.78 -12.39
C ALA A 120 -7.23 14.71 -11.28
N LEU A 121 -7.94 14.81 -10.16
CA LEU A 121 -7.55 15.62 -9.01
C LEU A 121 -6.17 15.21 -8.48
N LEU A 122 -5.89 13.90 -8.39
CA LEU A 122 -4.59 13.40 -7.95
C LEU A 122 -3.47 13.76 -8.94
N LEU A 123 -3.74 13.69 -10.24
CA LEU A 123 -2.77 14.07 -11.26
C LEU A 123 -2.50 15.58 -11.26
N GLU A 124 -3.52 16.40 -11.13
CA GLU A 124 -3.37 17.87 -11.00
C GLU A 124 -2.50 18.21 -9.79
N LEU A 125 -2.81 17.62 -8.61
CA LEU A 125 -2.00 17.79 -7.40
C LEU A 125 -0.55 17.33 -7.61
N ALA A 126 -0.34 16.21 -8.31
CA ALA A 126 1.00 15.70 -8.58
C ALA A 126 1.83 16.68 -9.40
N TYR A 127 1.26 17.25 -10.45
CA TYR A 127 1.94 18.25 -11.28
C TYR A 127 2.24 19.54 -10.50
N GLU A 128 1.35 19.99 -9.64
CA GLU A 128 1.59 21.15 -8.79
C GLU A 128 2.74 20.90 -7.80
N ILE A 129 2.76 19.71 -7.16
CA ILE A 129 3.83 19.32 -6.24
C ILE A 129 5.16 19.21 -6.99
N GLU A 130 5.19 18.56 -8.16
CA GLU A 130 6.41 18.41 -8.96
C GLU A 130 6.96 19.78 -9.40
N ALA A 131 6.09 20.71 -9.79
CA ALA A 131 6.47 22.06 -10.16
C ALA A 131 7.01 22.88 -8.97
N ALA A 132 6.42 22.68 -7.78
CA ALA A 132 6.83 23.40 -6.56
C ALA A 132 8.09 22.81 -5.91
N GLN A 133 8.28 21.52 -5.98
CA GLN A 133 9.40 20.79 -5.40
C GLN A 133 9.88 19.68 -6.35
N PRO A 134 10.62 20.01 -7.42
CA PRO A 134 11.17 19.03 -8.35
C PRO A 134 12.03 18.00 -7.63
N TRP A 135 11.87 16.73 -7.98
CA TRP A 135 12.73 15.65 -7.47
C TRP A 135 13.73 15.20 -8.52
N THR A 136 14.92 14.80 -8.04
CA THR A 136 15.96 14.23 -8.90
C THR A 136 15.64 12.77 -9.20
N HIS A 137 15.63 12.39 -10.46
CA HIS A 137 15.48 11.00 -10.86
C HIS A 137 16.73 10.18 -10.51
N LEU A 138 16.57 8.93 -10.05
CA LEU A 138 17.68 8.08 -9.62
C LEU A 138 18.67 7.73 -10.75
N TYR A 139 18.24 7.83 -12.01
CA TYR A 139 19.10 7.61 -13.18
C TYR A 139 19.87 8.86 -13.64
N GLU A 140 19.71 9.97 -12.96
CA GLU A 140 20.43 11.23 -13.21
C GLU A 140 21.57 11.46 -12.20
N VAL A 141 21.85 10.47 -11.36
CA VAL A 141 22.89 10.53 -10.31
C VAL A 141 24.17 9.87 -10.78
#